data_0764f949d6721fd4e04143de76d61b93
#
_entry.id   0764f949d6721fd4e04143de76d61b93
#
_cell.length_a   1.000
_cell.length_b   1.000
_cell.length_c   1.000
_cell.angle_alpha   90.00
_cell.angle_beta   90.00
_cell.angle_gamma   90.00
#
_symmetry.space_group_name_H-M   'P 1'
#
loop_
_entity.id
_entity.type
_entity.pdbx_description
1 polymer ?
#
loop_
_entity_poly.entity_id
_entity_poly.type
_entity_poly.pdbx_seq_one_letter_code
_entity_poly.pdbx_strand_id
1 'polypeptide(L)'
;MHHDVRQILTELINGALPLHQVHFVAPAGKNIRTSPCLSVILETRCEAFFSISGHVPLHSSNIFRISFGKQQLTLELHRDNDLLQQLQVARRGPRTGAFLLQTLNELHMQPTEQDTARLVVLSLLSHCHDLLGSEIHTDSRSRALFEAVRRFIDEHHASALTRDSVAEAFYISPNYLSHLFQKTGNVGFNEYLTQTRLEHARQLLKRYDLKIKDIAARCGFMDSNYFCRLFRKHTERSPSEYRRQYHSQLIAKN
;
A
#
# COMPACT_ATOMS: atom_id res chain seq x y z
N MET A 1 -16.16 2.36 -22.56
CA MET A 1 -16.39 2.44 -21.11
C MET A 1 -15.14 1.95 -20.42
N HIS A 2 -14.49 2.79 -19.61
CA HIS A 2 -13.35 2.35 -18.79
C HIS A 2 -13.92 1.72 -17.51
N HIS A 3 -14.09 0.40 -17.51
CA HIS A 3 -14.45 -0.32 -16.30
C HIS A 3 -13.18 -0.47 -15.44
N ASP A 4 -13.25 0.00 -14.20
CA ASP A 4 -12.28 -0.28 -13.15
C ASP A 4 -12.62 -1.65 -12.53
N VAL A 5 -11.60 -2.41 -12.11
CA VAL A 5 -11.74 -3.71 -11.40
C VAL A 5 -12.77 -3.64 -10.26
N ARG A 6 -12.83 -2.54 -9.52
CA ARG A 6 -13.78 -2.35 -8.41
C ARG A 6 -15.20 -2.16 -8.89
N GLN A 7 -15.37 -1.39 -9.93
CA GLN A 7 -16.69 -1.17 -10.55
C GLN A 7 -17.25 -2.48 -11.06
N ILE A 8 -16.45 -3.30 -11.76
CA ILE A 8 -16.86 -4.62 -12.24
C ILE A 8 -17.28 -5.53 -11.09
N LEU A 9 -16.49 -5.58 -10.01
CA LEU A 9 -16.87 -6.36 -8.82
C LEU A 9 -18.21 -5.91 -8.25
N THR A 10 -18.41 -4.63 -8.13
CA THR A 10 -19.68 -4.05 -7.62
C THR A 10 -20.85 -4.40 -8.54
N GLU A 11 -20.67 -4.29 -9.86
CA GLU A 11 -21.69 -4.61 -10.86
C GLU A 11 -22.06 -6.09 -10.89
N LEU A 12 -21.09 -6.99 -10.70
CA LEU A 12 -21.31 -8.43 -10.59
C LEU A 12 -22.06 -8.79 -9.29
N ILE A 13 -21.70 -8.17 -8.16
CA ILE A 13 -22.30 -8.46 -6.85
C ILE A 13 -23.74 -7.95 -6.76
N ASN A 14 -24.00 -6.75 -7.27
CA ASN A 14 -25.36 -6.15 -7.21
C ASN A 14 -26.29 -6.58 -8.36
N GLY A 15 -25.78 -7.43 -9.27
CA GLY A 15 -26.57 -8.00 -10.39
C GLY A 15 -26.71 -7.09 -11.59
N ALA A 16 -26.02 -5.94 -11.66
CA ALA A 16 -25.96 -5.11 -12.86
C ALA A 16 -25.26 -5.83 -14.03
N LEU A 17 -24.31 -6.70 -13.71
CA LEU A 17 -23.74 -7.74 -14.59
C LEU A 17 -24.19 -9.11 -14.08
N PRO A 18 -25.31 -9.68 -14.56
CA PRO A 18 -25.84 -10.92 -14.02
C PRO A 18 -24.98 -12.12 -14.41
N LEU A 19 -24.49 -12.84 -13.41
CA LEU A 19 -23.78 -14.11 -13.62
C LEU A 19 -24.75 -15.22 -13.98
N HIS A 20 -24.62 -15.80 -15.18
CA HIS A 20 -25.54 -16.80 -15.70
C HIS A 20 -25.11 -18.23 -15.41
N GLN A 21 -23.85 -18.57 -15.63
CA GLN A 21 -23.37 -19.94 -15.52
C GLN A 21 -21.97 -20.00 -14.93
N VAL A 22 -21.67 -21.08 -14.22
CA VAL A 22 -20.35 -21.39 -13.67
C VAL A 22 -19.83 -22.66 -14.33
N HIS A 23 -18.71 -22.54 -15.03
CA HIS A 23 -18.02 -23.65 -15.68
C HIS A 23 -16.82 -24.07 -14.83
N PHE A 24 -16.68 -25.37 -14.64
CA PHE A 24 -15.53 -25.94 -13.94
C PHE A 24 -14.52 -26.47 -14.95
N VAL A 25 -13.30 -25.97 -14.89
CA VAL A 25 -12.22 -26.34 -15.83
C VAL A 25 -11.33 -27.38 -15.18
N ALA A 26 -11.23 -28.55 -15.81
CA ALA A 26 -10.38 -29.63 -15.35
C ALA A 26 -8.89 -29.21 -15.36
N PRO A 27 -8.06 -29.69 -14.41
CA PRO A 27 -6.65 -29.38 -14.36
C PRO A 27 -5.92 -29.96 -15.60
N ALA A 28 -5.18 -29.13 -16.30
CA ALA A 28 -4.32 -29.52 -17.41
C ALA A 28 -3.01 -30.11 -16.86
N GLY A 29 -2.94 -31.46 -16.64
CA GLY A 29 -1.72 -32.18 -16.30
C GLY A 29 -1.47 -32.41 -14.81
N LYS A 30 -0.59 -33.37 -14.50
CA LYS A 30 -0.40 -33.93 -13.15
C LYS A 30 0.47 -33.14 -12.15
N ASN A 31 1.09 -32.01 -12.50
CA ASN A 31 2.13 -31.42 -11.64
C ASN A 31 2.30 -29.90 -11.72
N ILE A 32 1.26 -29.12 -11.82
CA ILE A 32 1.41 -27.66 -11.74
C ILE A 32 0.88 -27.18 -10.39
N ARG A 33 1.78 -26.71 -9.51
CA ARG A 33 1.44 -25.99 -8.25
C ARG A 33 0.96 -24.58 -8.61
N THR A 34 -0.23 -24.46 -9.13
CA THR A 34 -0.85 -23.18 -9.47
C THR A 34 -1.90 -22.82 -8.43
N SER A 35 -2.13 -21.54 -8.28
CA SER A 35 -3.18 -21.04 -7.39
C SER A 35 -4.55 -21.18 -8.07
N PRO A 36 -5.63 -21.46 -7.33
CA PRO A 36 -6.98 -21.43 -7.87
C PRO A 36 -7.26 -20.09 -8.58
N CYS A 37 -8.00 -20.16 -9.68
CA CYS A 37 -8.34 -19.00 -10.49
C CYS A 37 -9.83 -18.99 -10.84
N LEU A 38 -10.46 -17.83 -10.69
CA LEU A 38 -11.81 -17.53 -11.18
C LEU A 38 -11.68 -16.52 -12.31
N SER A 39 -12.18 -16.83 -13.48
CA SER A 39 -12.25 -15.91 -14.62
C SER A 39 -13.70 -15.68 -15.00
N VAL A 40 -14.11 -14.42 -15.19
CA VAL A 40 -15.47 -14.04 -15.60
C VAL A 40 -15.37 -13.35 -16.97
N ILE A 41 -16.09 -13.88 -17.94
CA ILE A 41 -16.27 -13.22 -19.24
C ILE A 41 -17.30 -12.12 -19.07
N LEU A 42 -16.90 -10.87 -19.36
CA LEU A 42 -17.71 -9.66 -19.18
C LEU A 42 -18.46 -9.30 -20.48
N GLU A 43 -19.25 -10.21 -20.98
CA GLU A 43 -20.11 -9.98 -22.17
C GLU A 43 -21.58 -9.87 -21.73
N THR A 44 -22.49 -9.74 -22.69
CA THR A 44 -23.96 -9.61 -22.42
C THR A 44 -24.51 -10.72 -21.52
N ARG A 45 -23.86 -11.87 -21.51
CA ARG A 45 -24.12 -12.98 -20.57
C ARG A 45 -22.85 -13.32 -19.87
N CYS A 46 -22.68 -12.80 -18.64
CA CYS A 46 -21.51 -13.10 -17.84
C CYS A 46 -21.45 -14.60 -17.49
N GLU A 47 -20.35 -15.24 -17.84
CA GLU A 47 -20.06 -16.63 -17.51
C GLU A 47 -18.78 -16.70 -16.67
N ALA A 48 -18.80 -17.45 -15.58
CA ALA A 48 -17.64 -17.69 -14.74
C ALA A 48 -16.98 -19.02 -15.03
N PHE A 49 -15.68 -19.04 -15.02
CA PHE A 49 -14.83 -20.22 -15.24
C PHE A 49 -13.93 -20.39 -14.00
N PHE A 50 -14.11 -21.46 -13.27
CA PHE A 50 -13.31 -21.78 -12.12
C PHE A 50 -12.32 -22.92 -12.41
N SER A 51 -11.06 -22.72 -12.07
CA SER A 51 -10.00 -23.73 -12.20
C SER A 51 -9.15 -23.79 -10.94
N ILE A 52 -8.88 -25.01 -10.47
CA ILE A 52 -7.98 -25.28 -9.34
C ILE A 52 -6.51 -25.14 -9.78
N SER A 53 -6.22 -25.41 -11.04
CA SER A 53 -4.88 -25.43 -11.62
C SER A 53 -4.39 -24.10 -12.19
N GLY A 54 -5.16 -23.03 -12.05
CA GLY A 54 -4.73 -21.65 -12.22
C GLY A 54 -4.87 -21.06 -13.62
N HIS A 55 -4.94 -21.79 -14.70
CA HIS A 55 -5.08 -21.17 -16.03
C HIS A 55 -6.38 -21.62 -16.70
N VAL A 56 -7.18 -20.63 -17.10
CA VAL A 56 -8.34 -20.81 -17.95
C VAL A 56 -8.01 -20.15 -19.28
N PRO A 57 -7.75 -20.89 -20.36
CA PRO A 57 -7.57 -20.32 -21.68
C PRO A 57 -8.93 -19.82 -22.18
N LEU A 58 -9.17 -18.53 -22.08
CA LEU A 58 -10.38 -17.90 -22.60
C LEU A 58 -9.98 -17.02 -23.79
N HIS A 59 -10.69 -17.20 -24.90
CA HIS A 59 -10.59 -16.35 -26.08
C HIS A 59 -11.82 -15.43 -26.12
N SER A 60 -11.82 -14.41 -25.27
CA SER A 60 -12.91 -13.45 -25.18
C SER A 60 -12.36 -12.04 -25.07
N SER A 61 -13.14 -11.06 -25.55
CA SER A 61 -12.71 -9.66 -25.63
C SER A 61 -12.50 -9.03 -24.26
N ASN A 62 -13.34 -9.36 -23.27
CA ASN A 62 -13.25 -8.77 -21.92
C ASN A 62 -13.28 -9.85 -20.84
N ILE A 63 -12.21 -9.97 -20.09
CA ILE A 63 -12.07 -10.99 -19.04
C ILE A 63 -11.68 -10.32 -17.72
N PHE A 64 -12.44 -10.59 -16.67
CA PHE A 64 -12.08 -10.30 -15.30
C PHE A 64 -11.57 -11.58 -14.64
N ARG A 65 -10.35 -11.55 -14.12
CA ARG A 65 -9.68 -12.72 -13.52
C ARG A 65 -9.28 -12.46 -12.08
N ILE A 66 -9.49 -13.43 -11.22
CA ILE A 66 -9.02 -13.45 -9.84
C ILE A 66 -8.17 -14.69 -9.61
N SER A 67 -6.91 -14.49 -9.23
CA SER A 67 -5.97 -15.57 -8.85
C SER A 67 -5.78 -15.57 -7.35
N PHE A 68 -5.99 -16.75 -6.72
CA PHE A 68 -6.00 -16.91 -5.27
C PHE A 68 -4.66 -17.49 -4.76
N GLY A 69 -3.66 -16.63 -4.58
CA GLY A 69 -2.38 -17.01 -4.00
C GLY A 69 -2.48 -17.32 -2.49
N LYS A 70 -1.41 -17.87 -1.91
CA LYS A 70 -1.37 -18.22 -0.47
C LYS A 70 -1.50 -16.99 0.44
N GLN A 71 -0.84 -15.91 0.10
CA GLN A 71 -0.78 -14.69 0.91
C GLN A 71 -1.46 -13.49 0.26
N GLN A 72 -1.76 -13.55 -1.03
CA GLN A 72 -2.33 -12.45 -1.79
C GLN A 72 -3.34 -12.92 -2.83
N LEU A 73 -4.27 -12.04 -3.16
CA LEU A 73 -5.14 -12.12 -4.32
C LEU A 73 -4.56 -11.24 -5.42
N THR A 74 -4.67 -11.70 -6.66
CA THR A 74 -4.39 -10.87 -7.82
C THR A 74 -5.67 -10.76 -8.65
N LEU A 75 -6.13 -9.52 -8.87
CA LEU A 75 -7.31 -9.22 -9.68
C LEU A 75 -6.82 -8.52 -10.95
N GLU A 76 -7.25 -9.05 -12.08
CA GLU A 76 -6.80 -8.60 -13.40
C GLU A 76 -7.99 -8.33 -14.30
N LEU A 77 -7.90 -7.25 -15.05
CA LEU A 77 -8.83 -6.93 -16.13
C LEU A 77 -8.09 -7.02 -17.45
N HIS A 78 -8.55 -7.87 -18.33
CA HIS A 78 -8.01 -8.06 -19.68
C HIS A 78 -9.01 -7.63 -20.75
N ARG A 79 -8.51 -7.05 -21.84
CA ARG A 79 -9.26 -6.79 -23.07
C ARG A 79 -8.44 -7.24 -24.26
N ASP A 80 -9.03 -8.08 -25.11
CA ASP A 80 -8.38 -8.61 -26.34
C ASP A 80 -6.99 -9.23 -26.05
N ASN A 81 -6.86 -9.94 -24.91
CA ASN A 81 -5.64 -10.50 -24.32
C ASN A 81 -4.65 -9.50 -23.72
N ASP A 82 -4.89 -8.20 -23.79
CA ASP A 82 -4.05 -7.19 -23.13
C ASP A 82 -4.47 -6.97 -21.69
N LEU A 83 -3.50 -6.89 -20.79
CA LEU A 83 -3.73 -6.54 -19.38
C LEU A 83 -3.98 -5.05 -19.25
N LEU A 84 -5.22 -4.66 -18.93
CA LEU A 84 -5.59 -3.25 -18.71
C LEU A 84 -5.30 -2.78 -17.29
N GLN A 85 -5.60 -3.63 -16.31
CA GLN A 85 -5.45 -3.28 -14.91
C GLN A 85 -5.12 -4.52 -14.08
N GLN A 86 -4.23 -4.36 -13.09
CA GLN A 86 -3.91 -5.38 -12.10
C GLN A 86 -3.92 -4.76 -10.70
N LEU A 87 -4.61 -5.43 -9.78
CA LEU A 87 -4.59 -5.11 -8.35
C LEU A 87 -4.11 -6.33 -7.56
N GLN A 88 -3.27 -6.09 -6.57
CA GLN A 88 -2.82 -7.13 -5.65
C GLN A 88 -3.31 -6.78 -4.24
N VAL A 89 -3.95 -7.72 -3.58
CA VAL A 89 -4.57 -7.55 -2.26
C VAL A 89 -4.03 -8.60 -1.31
N ALA A 90 -3.57 -8.17 -0.13
CA ALA A 90 -3.10 -9.08 0.88
C ALA A 90 -4.28 -9.90 1.47
N ARG A 91 -4.15 -11.22 1.52
CA ARG A 91 -5.11 -12.10 2.19
C ARG A 91 -4.88 -12.05 3.70
N ARG A 92 -5.47 -11.04 4.34
CA ARG A 92 -5.51 -10.90 5.80
C ARG A 92 -6.93 -11.17 6.27
N GLY A 93 -7.09 -11.98 7.32
CA GLY A 93 -8.41 -12.16 7.93
C GLY A 93 -8.88 -13.62 7.97
N PRO A 94 -10.18 -13.83 8.23
CA PRO A 94 -10.76 -15.16 8.45
C PRO A 94 -10.60 -16.08 7.24
N ARG A 95 -10.66 -17.40 7.50
CA ARG A 95 -10.50 -18.45 6.47
C ARG A 95 -11.65 -18.52 5.46
N THR A 96 -12.54 -17.52 5.42
CA THR A 96 -13.74 -17.46 4.56
C THR A 96 -13.42 -17.71 3.10
N GLY A 97 -12.43 -17.01 2.54
CA GLY A 97 -12.04 -17.22 1.14
C GLY A 97 -11.54 -18.64 0.85
N ALA A 98 -10.84 -19.28 1.80
CA ALA A 98 -10.39 -20.66 1.66
C ALA A 98 -11.57 -21.63 1.69
N PHE A 99 -12.54 -21.41 2.56
CA PHE A 99 -13.76 -22.20 2.65
C PHE A 99 -14.58 -22.12 1.36
N LEU A 100 -14.82 -20.92 0.83
CA LEU A 100 -15.55 -20.73 -0.42
C LEU A 100 -14.85 -21.40 -1.61
N LEU A 101 -13.52 -21.34 -1.67
CA LEU A 101 -12.75 -22.03 -2.71
C LEU A 101 -12.85 -23.55 -2.58
N GLN A 102 -12.84 -24.09 -1.36
CA GLN A 102 -13.04 -25.50 -1.11
C GLN A 102 -14.45 -25.95 -1.54
N THR A 103 -15.47 -25.16 -1.23
CA THR A 103 -16.85 -25.44 -1.66
C THR A 103 -16.98 -25.46 -3.18
N LEU A 104 -16.35 -24.50 -3.89
CA LEU A 104 -16.32 -24.52 -5.36
C LEU A 104 -15.61 -25.76 -5.90
N ASN A 105 -14.56 -26.23 -5.23
CA ASN A 105 -13.87 -27.44 -5.63
C ASN A 105 -14.74 -28.70 -5.46
N GLU A 106 -15.54 -28.75 -4.41
CA GLU A 106 -16.50 -29.87 -4.19
C GLU A 106 -17.63 -29.83 -5.21
N LEU A 107 -18.15 -28.64 -5.55
CA LEU A 107 -19.18 -28.47 -6.59
C LEU A 107 -18.67 -28.86 -7.99
N HIS A 108 -17.36 -28.86 -8.23
CA HIS A 108 -16.78 -29.38 -9.48
C HIS A 108 -17.16 -30.87 -9.73
N MET A 109 -17.34 -31.63 -8.65
CA MET A 109 -17.76 -33.05 -8.73
C MET A 109 -19.26 -33.20 -9.00
N GLN A 110 -20.04 -32.15 -8.87
CA GLN A 110 -21.50 -32.09 -9.07
C GLN A 110 -21.92 -30.89 -9.92
N PRO A 111 -21.57 -30.87 -11.22
CA PRO A 111 -21.75 -29.67 -12.07
C PRO A 111 -23.23 -29.30 -12.35
N THR A 112 -24.16 -30.09 -11.92
CA THR A 112 -25.62 -29.82 -12.05
C THR A 112 -26.13 -28.78 -11.06
N GLU A 113 -25.42 -28.50 -9.98
CA GLU A 113 -25.80 -27.52 -8.96
C GLU A 113 -25.41 -26.09 -9.33
N GLN A 114 -25.91 -25.58 -10.46
CA GLN A 114 -25.54 -24.27 -11.00
C GLN A 114 -25.97 -23.12 -10.10
N ASP A 115 -27.12 -23.20 -9.43
CA ASP A 115 -27.59 -22.14 -8.53
C ASP A 115 -26.68 -22.01 -7.30
N THR A 116 -26.29 -23.15 -6.71
CA THR A 116 -25.36 -23.19 -5.59
C THR A 116 -23.98 -22.66 -6.03
N ALA A 117 -23.48 -23.08 -7.18
CA ALA A 117 -22.21 -22.62 -7.72
C ALA A 117 -22.20 -21.09 -7.94
N ARG A 118 -23.27 -20.51 -8.50
CA ARG A 118 -23.41 -19.06 -8.67
C ARG A 118 -23.39 -18.32 -7.34
N LEU A 119 -24.13 -18.79 -6.35
CA LEU A 119 -24.16 -18.17 -5.02
C LEU A 119 -22.79 -18.19 -4.34
N VAL A 120 -22.04 -19.28 -4.46
CA VAL A 120 -20.70 -19.39 -3.92
C VAL A 120 -19.73 -18.45 -4.66
N VAL A 121 -19.81 -18.35 -5.97
CA VAL A 121 -19.02 -17.39 -6.76
C VAL A 121 -19.34 -15.95 -6.34
N LEU A 122 -20.63 -15.57 -6.22
CA LEU A 122 -21.02 -14.23 -5.78
C LEU A 122 -20.52 -13.94 -4.36
N SER A 123 -20.59 -14.89 -3.45
CA SER A 123 -20.03 -14.77 -2.10
C SER A 123 -18.51 -14.58 -2.12
N LEU A 124 -17.81 -15.27 -3.03
CA LEU A 124 -16.37 -15.11 -3.20
C LEU A 124 -16.00 -13.74 -3.78
N LEU A 125 -16.78 -13.24 -4.75
CA LEU A 125 -16.62 -11.89 -5.31
C LEU A 125 -16.88 -10.81 -4.24
N SER A 126 -17.92 -10.97 -3.41
CA SER A 126 -18.20 -10.10 -2.28
C SER A 126 -17.05 -10.08 -1.27
N HIS A 127 -16.50 -11.24 -0.94
CA HIS A 127 -15.34 -11.34 -0.07
C HIS A 127 -14.10 -10.61 -0.66
N CYS A 128 -13.87 -10.72 -1.95
CA CYS A 128 -12.78 -9.99 -2.63
C CYS A 128 -13.03 -8.47 -2.59
N HIS A 129 -14.25 -8.02 -2.78
CA HIS A 129 -14.63 -6.61 -2.67
C HIS A 129 -14.39 -6.06 -1.26
N ASP A 130 -14.76 -6.80 -0.22
CA ASP A 130 -14.53 -6.40 1.18
C ASP A 130 -13.05 -6.31 1.52
N LEU A 131 -12.23 -7.24 1.02
CA LEU A 131 -10.78 -7.18 1.17
C LEU A 131 -10.19 -5.93 0.51
N LEU A 132 -10.64 -5.58 -0.70
CA LEU A 132 -10.24 -4.33 -1.39
C LEU A 132 -10.66 -3.09 -0.60
N GLY A 133 -11.87 -3.08 -0.05
CA GLY A 133 -12.38 -1.99 0.80
C GLY A 133 -11.54 -1.82 2.07
N SER A 134 -11.22 -2.92 2.74
CA SER A 134 -10.44 -2.90 3.98
C SER A 134 -9.00 -2.40 3.77
N GLU A 135 -8.37 -2.68 2.62
CA GLU A 135 -7.04 -2.16 2.29
C GLU A 135 -7.05 -0.64 2.11
N ILE A 136 -8.06 -0.09 1.40
CA ILE A 136 -8.17 1.35 1.22
C ILE A 136 -8.32 2.07 2.56
N HIS A 137 -9.20 1.56 3.43
CA HIS A 137 -9.39 2.13 4.76
C HIS A 137 -8.14 2.04 5.62
N THR A 138 -7.38 0.94 5.52
CA THR A 138 -6.13 0.76 6.25
C THR A 138 -5.04 1.68 5.72
N ASP A 139 -4.89 1.82 4.42
CA ASP A 139 -3.90 2.72 3.81
C ASP A 139 -4.26 4.20 4.04
N SER A 140 -5.54 4.55 3.95
CA SER A 140 -6.02 5.90 4.27
C SER A 140 -5.77 6.26 5.73
N ARG A 141 -6.07 5.36 6.67
CA ARG A 141 -5.77 5.54 8.11
C ARG A 141 -4.27 5.65 8.38
N SER A 142 -3.48 4.77 7.78
CA SER A 142 -2.02 4.79 7.94
C SER A 142 -1.43 6.08 7.40
N ARG A 143 -1.91 6.56 6.26
CA ARG A 143 -1.48 7.84 5.67
C ARG A 143 -1.88 9.02 6.55
N ALA A 144 -3.12 9.08 7.03
CA ALA A 144 -3.59 10.13 7.93
C ALA A 144 -2.78 10.16 9.24
N LEU A 145 -2.51 8.99 9.84
CA LEU A 145 -1.68 8.88 11.03
C LEU A 145 -0.23 9.32 10.75
N PHE A 146 0.35 8.91 9.63
CA PHE A 146 1.69 9.31 9.21
C PHE A 146 1.80 10.83 9.09
N GLU A 147 0.84 11.50 8.42
CA GLU A 147 0.82 12.95 8.29
C GLU A 147 0.62 13.67 9.64
N ALA A 148 -0.19 13.11 10.55
CA ALA A 148 -0.35 13.63 11.90
C ALA A 148 0.96 13.56 12.70
N VAL A 149 1.65 12.42 12.64
CA VAL A 149 2.95 12.25 13.31
C VAL A 149 4.01 13.17 12.69
N ARG A 150 4.06 13.31 11.37
CA ARG A 150 4.97 14.26 10.69
C ARG A 150 4.78 15.68 11.20
N ARG A 151 3.54 16.16 11.22
CA ARG A 151 3.22 17.50 11.73
C ARG A 151 3.66 17.66 13.18
N PHE A 152 3.42 16.68 14.01
CA PHE A 152 3.87 16.70 15.41
C PHE A 152 5.41 16.79 15.51
N ILE A 153 6.15 16.04 14.70
CA ILE A 153 7.62 16.11 14.66
C ILE A 153 8.07 17.52 14.19
N ASP A 154 7.45 18.07 13.16
CA ASP A 154 7.79 19.39 12.62
C ASP A 154 7.55 20.50 13.66
N GLU A 155 6.48 20.40 14.45
CA GLU A 155 6.15 21.35 15.53
C GLU A 155 7.05 21.20 16.76
N HIS A 156 7.47 19.98 17.07
CA HIS A 156 8.19 19.66 18.32
C HIS A 156 9.64 19.23 18.11
N HIS A 157 10.22 19.41 16.91
CA HIS A 157 11.56 18.93 16.55
C HIS A 157 12.67 19.39 17.50
N ALA A 158 12.50 20.56 18.14
CA ALA A 158 13.45 21.13 19.08
C ALA A 158 13.45 20.42 20.45
N SER A 159 12.41 19.68 20.78
CA SER A 159 12.32 18.96 22.04
C SER A 159 13.07 17.63 22.01
N ALA A 160 13.22 16.97 23.16
CA ALA A 160 13.88 15.66 23.27
C ALA A 160 12.99 14.51 22.74
N LEU A 161 12.60 14.61 21.46
CA LEU A 161 11.81 13.57 20.80
C LEU A 161 12.60 12.28 20.65
N THR A 162 11.97 11.19 21.07
CA THR A 162 12.43 9.82 20.82
C THR A 162 11.32 9.04 20.11
N ARG A 163 11.68 7.92 19.49
CA ARG A 163 10.69 7.01 18.89
C ARG A 163 9.62 6.59 19.92
N ASP A 164 10.04 6.30 21.13
CA ASP A 164 9.16 5.85 22.20
C ASP A 164 8.22 6.95 22.68
N SER A 165 8.73 8.19 22.90
CA SER A 165 7.89 9.33 23.31
C SER A 165 6.87 9.74 22.26
N VAL A 166 7.22 9.66 20.96
CA VAL A 166 6.27 9.94 19.87
C VAL A 166 5.24 8.82 19.74
N ALA A 167 5.66 7.56 19.86
CA ALA A 167 4.73 6.44 19.83
C ALA A 167 3.71 6.51 20.98
N GLU A 168 4.15 6.89 22.18
CA GLU A 168 3.30 7.11 23.34
C GLU A 168 2.29 8.25 23.11
N ALA A 169 2.73 9.39 22.56
CA ALA A 169 1.87 10.52 22.25
C ALA A 169 0.72 10.18 21.28
N PHE A 170 0.92 9.20 20.42
CA PHE A 170 -0.08 8.73 19.44
C PHE A 170 -0.76 7.41 19.82
N TYR A 171 -0.51 6.90 21.04
CA TYR A 171 -1.07 5.64 21.55
C TYR A 171 -0.81 4.44 20.63
N ILE A 172 0.40 4.37 20.05
CA ILE A 172 0.84 3.27 19.18
C ILE A 172 2.13 2.65 19.73
N SER A 173 2.46 1.44 19.27
CA SER A 173 3.75 0.84 19.62
C SER A 173 4.91 1.47 18.87
N PRO A 174 6.12 1.57 19.43
CA PRO A 174 7.33 2.04 18.74
C PRO A 174 7.65 1.25 17.47
N ASN A 175 7.36 -0.06 17.46
CA ASN A 175 7.54 -0.90 16.29
C ASN A 175 6.55 -0.54 15.17
N TYR A 176 5.29 -0.26 15.52
CA TYR A 176 4.31 0.20 14.55
C TYR A 176 4.69 1.56 13.96
N LEU A 177 5.17 2.50 14.79
CA LEU A 177 5.67 3.79 14.33
C LEU A 177 6.83 3.62 13.32
N SER A 178 7.80 2.76 13.61
CA SER A 178 8.91 2.47 12.69
C SER A 178 8.41 1.89 11.36
N HIS A 179 7.48 0.93 11.41
CA HIS A 179 6.86 0.35 10.22
C HIS A 179 6.05 1.38 9.42
N LEU A 180 5.32 2.26 10.10
CA LEU A 180 4.54 3.33 9.47
C LEU A 180 5.45 4.26 8.66
N PHE A 181 6.56 4.71 9.25
CA PHE A 181 7.53 5.57 8.57
C PHE A 181 8.17 4.87 7.37
N GLN A 182 8.58 3.61 7.54
CA GLN A 182 9.19 2.84 6.45
C GLN A 182 8.21 2.55 5.31
N LYS A 183 6.96 2.14 5.63
CA LYS A 183 5.98 1.75 4.61
C LYS A 183 5.35 2.95 3.91
N THR A 184 4.99 4.00 4.66
CA THR A 184 4.21 5.14 4.13
C THR A 184 5.09 6.29 3.72
N GLY A 185 6.18 6.54 4.46
CA GLY A 185 7.13 7.63 4.24
C GLY A 185 8.38 7.23 3.46
N ASN A 186 8.61 5.93 3.28
CA ASN A 186 9.82 5.37 2.68
C ASN A 186 11.13 5.88 3.33
N VAL A 187 11.08 6.22 4.63
CA VAL A 187 12.17 6.79 5.42
C VAL A 187 12.10 6.26 6.86
N GLY A 188 13.24 6.14 7.54
CA GLY A 188 13.27 5.78 8.96
C GLY A 188 12.86 6.95 9.86
N PHE A 189 12.18 6.67 10.98
CA PHE A 189 11.77 7.71 11.95
C PHE A 189 12.93 8.62 12.39
N ASN A 190 14.04 8.06 12.81
CA ASN A 190 15.22 8.83 13.26
C ASN A 190 15.85 9.64 12.13
N GLU A 191 15.82 9.12 10.93
CA GLU A 191 16.30 9.81 9.75
C GLU A 191 15.41 11.01 9.43
N TYR A 192 14.10 10.83 9.45
CA TYR A 192 13.13 11.91 9.25
C TYR A 192 13.31 13.02 10.28
N LEU A 193 13.37 12.69 11.59
CA LEU A 193 13.61 13.66 12.66
C LEU A 193 14.92 14.43 12.45
N THR A 194 15.97 13.70 12.04
CA THR A 194 17.27 14.31 11.74
C THR A 194 17.20 15.28 10.57
N GLN A 195 16.56 14.90 9.48
CA GLN A 195 16.38 15.75 8.30
C GLN A 195 15.58 17.01 8.64
N THR A 196 14.48 16.87 9.40
CA THR A 196 13.68 18.02 9.89
C THR A 196 14.53 18.97 10.71
N ARG A 197 15.29 18.48 11.68
CA ARG A 197 16.19 19.33 12.51
C ARG A 197 17.26 20.03 11.68
N LEU A 198 17.87 19.34 10.72
CA LEU A 198 18.88 19.93 9.84
C LEU A 198 18.30 20.99 8.90
N GLU A 199 17.07 20.84 8.43
CA GLU A 199 16.41 21.83 7.61
C GLU A 199 16.12 23.12 8.41
N HIS A 200 15.63 23.00 9.63
CA HIS A 200 15.50 24.14 10.53
C HIS A 200 16.84 24.81 10.83
N ALA A 201 17.91 24.03 11.01
CA ALA A 201 19.26 24.58 11.18
C ALA A 201 19.73 25.38 9.95
N ARG A 202 19.47 24.91 8.74
CA ARG A 202 19.76 25.65 7.49
C ARG A 202 19.04 27.00 7.45
N GLN A 203 17.78 27.04 7.88
CA GLN A 203 17.02 28.29 7.92
C GLN A 203 17.58 29.28 8.94
N LEU A 204 17.95 28.80 10.16
CA LEU A 204 18.57 29.63 11.17
C LEU A 204 19.95 30.13 10.74
N LEU A 205 20.76 29.32 10.07
CA LEU A 205 22.07 29.72 9.54
C LEU A 205 21.97 30.82 8.46
N LYS A 206 20.87 30.86 7.71
CA LYS A 206 20.63 31.89 6.68
C LYS A 206 20.12 33.21 7.23
N ARG A 207 19.30 33.16 8.29
CA ARG A 207 18.55 34.34 8.78
C ARG A 207 19.19 35.05 9.95
N TYR A 208 19.97 34.34 10.78
CA TYR A 208 20.42 34.86 12.05
C TYR A 208 21.91 34.63 12.27
N ASP A 209 22.55 35.63 12.87
CA ASP A 209 23.95 35.55 13.33
C ASP A 209 24.05 34.97 14.75
N LEU A 210 23.45 33.78 14.90
CA LEU A 210 23.48 33.01 16.15
C LEU A 210 24.76 32.16 16.21
N LYS A 211 25.25 31.89 17.44
CA LYS A 211 26.35 30.96 17.62
C LYS A 211 25.92 29.55 17.15
N ILE A 212 26.81 28.80 16.54
CA ILE A 212 26.52 27.44 16.05
C ILE A 212 25.98 26.55 17.17
N LYS A 213 26.49 26.69 18.40
CA LYS A 213 26.00 25.99 19.59
C LYS A 213 24.52 26.29 19.87
N ASP A 214 24.12 27.56 19.74
CA ASP A 214 22.73 27.98 20.02
C ASP A 214 21.79 27.48 18.93
N ILE A 215 22.25 27.44 17.66
CA ILE A 215 21.48 26.85 16.54
C ILE A 215 21.29 25.36 16.78
N ALA A 216 22.36 24.62 17.16
CA ALA A 216 22.25 23.21 17.49
C ALA A 216 21.20 22.94 18.57
N ALA A 217 21.25 23.71 19.69
CA ALA A 217 20.30 23.57 20.78
C ALA A 217 18.86 23.90 20.35
N ARG A 218 18.64 24.97 19.59
CA ARG A 218 17.30 25.34 19.06
C ARG A 218 16.72 24.34 18.08
N CYS A 219 17.57 23.55 17.44
CA CYS A 219 17.14 22.47 16.54
C CYS A 219 17.03 21.10 17.28
N GLY A 220 17.17 21.05 18.61
CA GLY A 220 17.00 19.85 19.40
C GLY A 220 18.22 18.91 19.42
N PHE A 221 19.42 19.41 19.09
CA PHE A 221 20.66 18.67 19.25
C PHE A 221 21.29 18.96 20.62
N MET A 222 21.45 17.93 21.42
CA MET A 222 22.09 18.04 22.76
C MET A 222 23.60 18.31 22.68
N ASP A 223 24.26 17.81 21.64
CA ASP A 223 25.69 17.98 21.41
C ASP A 223 25.95 18.73 20.09
N SER A 224 26.58 19.91 20.21
CA SER A 224 26.93 20.76 19.06
C SER A 224 28.00 20.14 18.16
N ASN A 225 28.92 19.30 18.69
CA ASN A 225 29.91 18.61 17.89
C ASN A 225 29.27 17.51 17.05
N TYR A 226 28.33 16.76 17.64
CA TYR A 226 27.51 15.79 16.91
C TYR A 226 26.69 16.47 15.80
N PHE A 227 26.03 17.59 16.10
CA PHE A 227 25.35 18.40 15.12
C PHE A 227 26.26 18.81 13.95
N CYS A 228 27.46 19.34 14.24
CA CYS A 228 28.40 19.79 13.19
C CYS A 228 28.82 18.63 12.26
N ARG A 229 29.11 17.44 12.83
CA ARG A 229 29.44 16.24 12.06
C ARG A 229 28.28 15.79 11.18
N LEU A 230 27.08 15.78 11.76
CA LEU A 230 25.87 15.33 11.06
C LEU A 230 25.49 16.33 9.94
N PHE A 231 25.54 17.62 10.22
CA PHE A 231 25.28 18.68 9.26
C PHE A 231 26.26 18.60 8.07
N ARG A 232 27.57 18.42 8.35
CA ARG A 232 28.58 18.23 7.30
C ARG A 232 28.33 16.97 6.46
N LYS A 233 27.91 15.88 7.10
CA LYS A 233 27.57 14.64 6.39
C LYS A 233 26.42 14.84 5.39
N HIS A 234 25.41 15.65 5.74
CA HIS A 234 24.21 15.86 4.91
C HIS A 234 24.32 17.02 3.92
N THR A 235 25.26 17.95 4.14
CA THR A 235 25.39 19.17 3.33
C THR A 235 26.77 19.33 2.68
N GLU A 236 27.69 18.37 2.95
CA GLU A 236 29.09 18.36 2.52
C GLU A 236 29.92 19.53 3.06
N ARG A 237 29.34 20.37 3.90
CA ARG A 237 29.95 21.59 4.49
C ARG A 237 29.66 21.69 5.98
N SER A 238 30.59 22.31 6.72
CA SER A 238 30.32 22.65 8.11
C SER A 238 29.24 23.77 8.21
N PRO A 239 28.52 23.87 9.33
CA PRO A 239 27.54 24.94 9.53
C PRO A 239 28.11 26.35 9.31
N SER A 240 29.36 26.60 9.73
CA SER A 240 30.05 27.88 9.56
C SER A 240 30.38 28.18 8.09
N GLU A 241 30.84 27.18 7.34
CA GLU A 241 31.09 27.31 5.89
C GLU A 241 29.81 27.53 5.12
N TYR A 242 28.72 26.82 5.49
CA TYR A 242 27.40 26.99 4.89
C TYR A 242 26.86 28.42 5.08
N ARG A 243 26.95 28.97 6.30
CA ARG A 243 26.59 30.36 6.62
C ARG A 243 27.38 31.34 5.78
N ARG A 244 28.71 31.25 5.80
CA ARG A 244 29.59 32.17 5.07
C ARG A 244 29.29 32.23 3.59
N GLN A 245 29.09 31.08 2.97
CA GLN A 245 28.77 30.99 1.55
C GLN A 245 27.43 31.64 1.22
N TYR A 246 26.40 31.42 2.05
CA TYR A 246 25.09 32.02 1.84
C TYR A 246 25.16 33.56 1.91
N HIS A 247 25.87 34.12 2.90
CA HIS A 247 26.04 35.55 3.03
C HIS A 247 26.88 36.16 1.88
N SER A 248 27.94 35.46 1.44
CA SER A 248 28.72 35.93 0.27
C SER A 248 27.88 35.94 -1.01
N GLN A 249 26.99 34.98 -1.22
CA GLN A 249 26.06 34.95 -2.37
C GLN A 249 25.02 36.08 -2.33
N LEU A 250 24.57 36.50 -1.14
CA LEU A 250 23.66 37.65 -0.99
C LEU A 250 24.33 38.95 -1.34
N ILE A 251 25.58 39.16 -0.92
CA ILE A 251 26.36 40.37 -1.24
C ILE A 251 26.67 40.47 -2.74
N ALA A 252 26.91 39.36 -3.40
CA ALA A 252 27.20 39.31 -4.84
C ALA A 252 25.95 39.50 -5.75
N LYS A 253 24.74 39.46 -5.18
CA LYS A 253 23.47 39.66 -5.92
C LYS A 253 22.87 41.07 -5.75
N ASN A 254 23.41 41.85 -4.82
CA ASN A 254 23.09 43.26 -4.63
C ASN A 254 24.17 44.17 -5.25
#